data_c5cefa90b2a47bf2bbfd6766669778ce
#
_entry.id   c5cefa90b2a47bf2bbfd6766669778ce
#
_cell.length_a   1.000
_cell.length_b   1.000
_cell.length_c   1.000
_cell.angle_alpha   90.00
_cell.angle_beta   90.00
_cell.angle_gamma   90.00
#
_symmetry.space_group_name_H-M   'P 1'
#
loop_
_entity.id
_entity.type
_entity.pdbx_description
1 polymer ?
#
loop_
_entity_poly.entity_id
_entity_poly.type
_entity_poly.pdbx_seq_one_letter_code
_entity_poly.pdbx_strand_id
1 'polypeptide(L)'
;SNVLSDSVLENIILNAQYRIFRDVPIDADRKQQTGNLVTGQETINSPAGAVFIRGVQVYDSTSATTGANVWLEKKDVTYLQEYISSTESAKRGQPKYYAMFGGATGESDTTSGRMMFAPVPDTTYKFRVHFNVAPALLEGDNTNYISLNFPNGLLYCCLSEAYGFLKGPIDMLTLYENKYKQEVQKFANEQVGRRRRDDYTDGAVRIPVNSANP
;
A
#
# COMPACT_ATOMS: atom_id res chain seq x y z
N SER A 1 -2.86 -10.37 40.94
CA SER A 1 -2.09 -9.30 40.28
C SER A 1 -1.76 -9.78 38.87
N ASN A 2 -2.17 -9.03 37.86
CA ASN A 2 -1.84 -9.34 36.47
C ASN A 2 -0.30 -9.18 36.32
N VAL A 3 0.36 -10.22 35.84
CA VAL A 3 1.81 -10.22 35.58
C VAL A 3 2.14 -9.23 34.43
N LEU A 4 1.18 -9.02 33.53
CA LEU A 4 1.25 -8.06 32.45
C LEU A 4 0.23 -6.94 32.69
N SER A 5 0.66 -5.68 32.60
CA SER A 5 -0.25 -4.55 32.58
C SER A 5 -0.96 -4.43 31.22
N ASP A 6 -2.09 -3.77 31.18
CA ASP A 6 -2.86 -3.59 29.94
C ASP A 6 -2.03 -2.87 28.86
N SER A 7 -1.24 -1.86 29.24
CA SER A 7 -0.34 -1.16 28.32
C SER A 7 0.76 -2.05 27.74
N VAL A 8 1.25 -3.03 28.49
CA VAL A 8 2.25 -4.00 27.99
C VAL A 8 1.57 -4.98 27.02
N LEU A 9 0.34 -5.42 27.33
CA LEU A 9 -0.43 -6.28 26.42
C LEU A 9 -0.72 -5.59 25.08
N GLU A 10 -1.13 -4.33 25.11
CA GLU A 10 -1.33 -3.53 23.88
C GLU A 10 -0.06 -3.44 23.05
N ASN A 11 1.10 -3.18 23.68
CA ASN A 11 2.38 -3.14 22.97
C ASN A 11 2.77 -4.52 22.40
N ILE A 12 2.51 -5.60 23.10
CA ILE A 12 2.76 -6.97 22.60
C ILE A 12 1.89 -7.24 21.37
N ILE A 13 0.60 -6.92 21.42
CA ILE A 13 -0.33 -7.07 20.31
C ILE A 13 0.10 -6.22 19.12
N LEU A 14 0.52 -4.99 19.36
CA LEU A 14 1.01 -4.08 18.34
C LEU A 14 2.25 -4.64 17.64
N ASN A 15 3.26 -5.08 18.41
CA ASN A 15 4.48 -5.67 17.88
C ASN A 15 4.20 -6.95 17.08
N ALA A 16 3.32 -7.81 17.58
CA ALA A 16 2.91 -9.03 16.90
C ALA A 16 2.27 -8.72 15.54
N GLN A 17 1.40 -7.71 15.46
CA GLN A 17 0.78 -7.30 14.20
C GLN A 17 1.83 -6.78 13.20
N TYR A 18 2.73 -5.89 13.62
CA TYR A 18 3.81 -5.41 12.76
C TYR A 18 4.71 -6.53 12.26
N ARG A 19 4.98 -7.53 13.09
CA ARG A 19 5.76 -8.70 12.72
C ARG A 19 5.04 -9.50 11.63
N ILE A 20 3.75 -9.80 11.80
CA ILE A 20 2.95 -10.53 10.81
C ILE A 20 2.90 -9.77 9.48
N PHE A 21 2.72 -8.44 9.50
CA PHE A 21 2.70 -7.63 8.28
C PHE A 21 4.01 -7.62 7.50
N ARG A 22 5.15 -7.81 8.20
CA ARG A 22 6.46 -7.94 7.55
C ARG A 22 6.68 -9.34 6.99
N ASP A 23 6.20 -10.36 7.70
CA ASP A 23 6.42 -11.75 7.34
C ASP A 23 5.54 -12.18 6.15
N VAL A 24 4.32 -11.63 6.05
CA VAL A 24 3.37 -12.01 4.99
C VAL A 24 2.79 -10.78 4.29
N PRO A 25 2.99 -10.65 2.96
CA PRO A 25 2.36 -9.60 2.19
C PRO A 25 0.86 -9.88 2.02
N ILE A 26 0.02 -9.03 2.60
CA ILE A 26 -1.43 -9.17 2.60
C ILE A 26 -2.04 -8.36 1.45
N ASP A 27 -2.90 -8.98 0.63
CA ASP A 27 -3.55 -8.30 -0.50
C ASP A 27 -4.73 -7.41 -0.10
N ALA A 28 -5.28 -7.59 1.10
CA ALA A 28 -6.33 -6.74 1.64
C ALA A 28 -5.93 -5.27 1.78
N ASP A 29 -4.62 -5.00 1.79
CA ASP A 29 -4.06 -3.66 1.94
C ASP A 29 -3.98 -2.87 0.63
N ARG A 30 -4.38 -3.48 -0.48
CA ARG A 30 -4.46 -2.82 -1.77
C ARG A 30 -5.73 -1.98 -1.86
N LYS A 31 -5.54 -0.69 -2.06
CA LYS A 31 -6.64 0.26 -2.23
C LYS A 31 -6.47 1.06 -3.51
N GLN A 32 -7.56 1.65 -3.93
CA GLN A 32 -7.57 2.62 -5.01
C GLN A 32 -8.29 3.89 -4.56
N GLN A 33 -7.82 5.02 -5.01
CA GLN A 33 -8.43 6.31 -4.79
C GLN A 33 -8.53 7.04 -6.12
N THR A 34 -9.66 7.70 -6.35
CA THR A 34 -9.87 8.58 -7.51
C THR A 34 -9.88 10.02 -7.04
N GLY A 35 -9.40 10.91 -7.89
CA GLY A 35 -9.40 12.34 -7.64
C GLY A 35 -9.34 13.13 -8.95
N ASN A 36 -9.19 14.44 -8.84
CA ASN A 36 -9.04 15.33 -9.98
C ASN A 36 -7.69 16.05 -9.89
N LEU A 37 -6.97 16.07 -11.00
CA LEU A 37 -5.84 16.97 -11.21
C LEU A 37 -6.39 18.28 -11.74
N VAL A 38 -6.10 19.37 -11.06
CA VAL A 38 -6.58 20.70 -11.45
C VAL A 38 -5.59 21.32 -12.42
N THR A 39 -6.09 22.08 -13.37
CA THR A 39 -5.30 22.85 -14.34
C THR A 39 -4.21 23.67 -13.64
N GLY A 40 -2.98 23.52 -14.08
CA GLY A 40 -1.83 24.24 -13.53
C GLY A 40 -1.31 23.70 -12.19
N GLN A 41 -1.90 22.66 -11.64
CA GLN A 41 -1.46 22.04 -10.39
C GLN A 41 -0.39 21.00 -10.67
N GLU A 42 0.81 21.25 -10.24
CA GLU A 42 1.97 20.39 -10.43
C GLU A 42 1.98 19.20 -9.45
N THR A 43 1.53 19.45 -8.21
CA THR A 43 1.63 18.48 -7.12
C THR A 43 0.30 18.27 -6.40
N ILE A 44 0.08 17.06 -5.92
CA ILE A 44 -1.04 16.71 -5.04
C ILE A 44 -0.54 15.90 -3.84
N ASN A 45 -1.32 15.86 -2.78
CA ASN A 45 -1.01 14.98 -1.65
C ASN A 45 -1.21 13.50 -2.06
N SER A 46 -0.34 12.64 -1.57
CA SER A 46 -0.54 11.18 -1.66
C SER A 46 -1.78 10.77 -0.89
N PRO A 47 -2.43 9.65 -1.25
CA PRO A 47 -3.52 9.12 -0.47
C PRO A 47 -3.10 8.90 0.99
N ALA A 48 -3.99 9.26 1.94
CA ALA A 48 -3.74 9.10 3.36
C ALA A 48 -3.38 7.65 3.71
N GLY A 49 -2.35 7.46 4.52
CA GLY A 49 -1.87 6.15 4.94
C GLY A 49 -1.23 5.31 3.82
N ALA A 50 -0.98 5.89 2.66
CA ALA A 50 -0.30 5.17 1.58
C ALA A 50 1.16 4.90 1.94
N VAL A 51 1.52 3.62 2.03
CA VAL A 51 2.90 3.16 2.26
C VAL A 51 3.64 3.03 0.93
N PHE A 52 2.94 2.54 -0.08
CA PHE A 52 3.53 2.27 -1.38
C PHE A 52 2.52 2.54 -2.51
N ILE A 53 2.92 3.39 -3.47
CA ILE A 53 2.13 3.64 -4.69
C ILE A 53 2.54 2.62 -5.75
N ARG A 54 1.57 1.83 -6.21
CA ARG A 54 1.76 0.81 -7.26
C ARG A 54 1.73 1.40 -8.65
N GLY A 55 0.86 2.37 -8.86
CA GLY A 55 0.73 3.03 -10.13
C GLY A 55 -0.36 4.08 -10.13
N VAL A 56 -0.28 4.97 -11.09
CA VAL A 56 -1.21 6.06 -11.30
C VAL A 56 -1.76 6.00 -12.72
N GLN A 57 -3.06 6.11 -12.85
CA GLN A 57 -3.75 6.26 -14.14
C GLN A 57 -4.34 7.66 -14.23
N VAL A 58 -4.29 8.24 -15.41
CA VAL A 58 -5.00 9.46 -15.77
C VAL A 58 -6.00 9.15 -16.87
N TYR A 59 -7.17 9.71 -16.75
CA TYR A 59 -8.25 9.57 -17.75
C TYR A 59 -8.18 10.76 -18.69
N ASP A 60 -8.39 10.49 -19.96
CA ASP A 60 -8.45 11.53 -21.02
C ASP A 60 -9.73 12.38 -20.94
N SER A 61 -10.51 12.23 -19.91
CA SER A 61 -11.79 12.89 -19.70
C SER A 61 -11.98 13.26 -18.23
N THR A 62 -12.74 14.32 -17.99
CA THR A 62 -13.22 14.72 -16.67
C THR A 62 -14.20 13.72 -16.06
N SER A 63 -14.73 12.79 -16.86
CA SER A 63 -15.63 11.71 -16.43
C SER A 63 -14.89 10.38 -16.38
N ALA A 64 -14.90 9.71 -15.24
CA ALA A 64 -14.25 8.41 -15.05
C ALA A 64 -14.92 7.24 -15.82
N THR A 65 -16.03 7.48 -16.49
CA THR A 65 -16.81 6.47 -17.19
C THR A 65 -16.60 6.49 -18.71
N THR A 66 -16.03 7.58 -19.24
CA THR A 66 -15.80 7.76 -20.66
C THR A 66 -14.43 8.35 -20.89
N GLY A 67 -13.53 7.62 -21.49
CA GLY A 67 -12.19 8.08 -21.83
C GLY A 67 -11.15 6.97 -21.68
N ALA A 68 -10.09 7.08 -22.47
CA ALA A 68 -8.98 6.14 -22.40
C ALA A 68 -8.19 6.35 -21.09
N ASN A 69 -7.85 5.24 -20.44
CA ASN A 69 -7.00 5.27 -19.25
C ASN A 69 -5.55 5.18 -19.71
N VAL A 70 -4.75 6.12 -19.28
CA VAL A 70 -3.31 6.13 -19.53
C VAL A 70 -2.59 5.89 -18.22
N TRP A 71 -1.74 4.86 -18.17
CA TRP A 71 -0.83 4.65 -17.06
C TRP A 71 0.31 5.65 -17.15
N LEU A 72 0.57 6.31 -16.02
CA LEU A 72 1.72 7.21 -15.90
C LEU A 72 2.98 6.39 -15.58
N GLU A 73 4.09 6.78 -16.17
CA GLU A 73 5.39 6.20 -15.86
C GLU A 73 5.98 6.88 -14.62
N LYS A 74 6.47 6.06 -13.67
CA LYS A 74 7.16 6.58 -12.49
C LYS A 74 8.58 6.99 -12.84
N LYS A 75 8.93 8.23 -12.52
CA LYS A 75 10.28 8.79 -12.70
C LYS A 75 10.79 9.40 -11.38
N ASP A 76 12.04 9.79 -11.36
CA ASP A 76 12.62 10.55 -10.26
C ASP A 76 12.15 12.01 -10.30
N VAL A 77 12.13 12.67 -9.13
CA VAL A 77 11.71 14.07 -9.00
C VAL A 77 12.61 14.99 -9.81
N THR A 78 13.92 14.73 -9.82
CA THR A 78 14.89 15.54 -10.58
C THR A 78 14.61 15.50 -12.07
N TYR A 79 14.30 14.29 -12.60
CA TYR A 79 13.89 14.16 -13.99
C TYR A 79 12.63 14.97 -14.32
N LEU A 80 11.62 14.96 -13.44
CA LEU A 80 10.40 15.71 -13.67
C LEU A 80 10.68 17.20 -13.65
N GLN A 81 11.52 17.69 -12.75
CA GLN A 81 11.91 19.10 -12.67
C GLN A 81 12.69 19.55 -13.90
N GLU A 82 13.56 18.72 -14.44
CA GLU A 82 14.24 19.00 -15.71
C GLU A 82 13.27 18.99 -16.91
N TYR A 83 12.32 18.06 -16.92
CA TYR A 83 11.30 17.97 -17.96
C TYR A 83 10.32 19.13 -17.93
N ILE A 84 9.93 19.57 -16.72
CA ILE A 84 9.08 20.75 -16.51
C ILE A 84 9.98 21.95 -16.23
N SER A 85 10.47 22.58 -17.25
CA SER A 85 11.27 23.80 -17.09
C SER A 85 10.43 25.03 -16.66
N SER A 86 9.10 24.99 -16.73
CA SER A 86 8.20 26.10 -16.46
C SER A 86 6.75 25.63 -16.29
N THR A 87 6.02 26.26 -15.38
CA THR A 87 4.58 26.10 -15.18
C THR A 87 3.74 26.96 -16.13
N GLU A 88 4.36 27.59 -17.14
CA GLU A 88 3.68 28.42 -18.13
C GLU A 88 2.60 27.62 -18.85
N SER A 89 1.49 28.26 -19.13
CA SER A 89 0.32 27.63 -19.75
C SER A 89 0.62 26.98 -21.10
N ALA A 90 1.57 27.53 -21.86
CA ALA A 90 1.99 27.02 -23.16
C ALA A 90 2.72 25.67 -23.11
N LYS A 91 3.24 25.28 -21.92
CA LYS A 91 3.98 24.04 -21.72
C LYS A 91 3.18 22.97 -20.95
N ARG A 92 1.94 23.28 -20.61
CA ARG A 92 1.04 22.34 -19.96
C ARG A 92 0.52 21.30 -20.94
N GLY A 93 0.12 20.17 -20.41
CA GLY A 93 -0.45 19.08 -21.21
C GLY A 93 -0.96 17.94 -20.36
N GLN A 94 -1.44 16.89 -21.00
CA GLN A 94 -1.83 15.68 -20.29
C GLN A 94 -0.63 15.06 -19.60
N PRO A 95 -0.70 14.78 -18.28
CA PRO A 95 0.37 14.13 -17.54
C PRO A 95 0.74 12.77 -18.12
N LYS A 96 2.05 12.50 -18.22
CA LYS A 96 2.63 11.23 -18.68
C LYS A 96 3.49 10.56 -17.62
N TYR A 97 4.06 11.35 -16.74
CA TYR A 97 4.98 10.92 -15.70
C TYR A 97 4.50 11.35 -14.33
N TYR A 98 4.91 10.61 -13.31
CA TYR A 98 4.72 11.01 -11.93
C TYR A 98 5.96 10.68 -11.10
N ALA A 99 6.20 11.47 -10.06
CA ALA A 99 7.23 11.21 -9.05
C ALA A 99 6.61 11.28 -7.65
N MET A 100 7.30 10.63 -6.71
CA MET A 100 6.93 10.62 -5.31
C MET A 100 8.01 11.31 -4.50
N PHE A 101 7.61 12.16 -3.55
CA PHE A 101 8.53 12.77 -2.59
C PHE A 101 7.85 12.97 -1.24
N GLY A 102 8.63 13.25 -0.20
CA GLY A 102 8.11 13.60 1.11
C GLY A 102 7.42 14.96 1.10
N GLY A 103 6.62 15.25 2.12
CA GLY A 103 6.02 16.55 2.29
C GLY A 103 7.08 17.66 2.42
N ALA A 104 6.73 18.89 2.03
CA ALA A 104 7.61 20.03 2.21
C ALA A 104 7.72 20.40 3.70
N THR A 105 8.90 20.89 4.11
CA THR A 105 9.10 21.40 5.46
C THR A 105 8.13 22.57 5.76
N GLY A 106 7.38 22.46 6.84
CA GLY A 106 6.39 23.48 7.25
C GLY A 106 4.96 23.21 6.79
N GLU A 107 4.70 22.10 6.09
CA GLU A 107 3.33 21.68 5.81
C GLU A 107 2.73 20.90 6.98
N SER A 108 1.44 21.12 7.22
CA SER A 108 0.68 20.54 8.33
C SER A 108 0.53 19.02 8.24
N ASP A 109 0.63 18.45 7.04
CA ASP A 109 0.46 17.01 6.80
C ASP A 109 1.81 16.35 6.50
N THR A 110 2.51 15.97 7.58
CA THR A 110 3.79 15.25 7.51
C THR A 110 3.64 13.75 7.28
N THR A 111 2.43 13.22 7.32
CA THR A 111 2.16 11.79 7.22
C THR A 111 1.90 11.32 5.80
N SER A 112 1.51 12.22 4.91
CA SER A 112 1.24 11.92 3.52
C SER A 112 2.35 12.49 2.64
N GLY A 113 3.05 11.66 1.88
CA GLY A 113 3.96 12.11 0.84
C GLY A 113 3.22 12.92 -0.23
N ARG A 114 3.97 13.51 -1.16
CA ARG A 114 3.43 14.21 -2.33
C ARG A 114 3.70 13.47 -3.62
N MET A 115 2.81 13.65 -4.57
CA MET A 115 2.97 13.20 -5.95
C MET A 115 3.10 14.42 -6.86
N MET A 116 4.14 14.44 -7.69
CA MET A 116 4.38 15.43 -8.74
C MET A 116 4.00 14.81 -10.08
N PHE A 117 3.43 15.62 -10.98
CA PHE A 117 3.02 15.20 -12.31
C PHE A 117 3.70 16.02 -13.40
N ALA A 118 4.08 15.35 -14.49
CA ALA A 118 4.68 15.99 -15.64
C ALA A 118 4.11 15.44 -16.96
N PRO A 119 3.79 16.30 -17.94
CA PRO A 119 3.63 17.76 -17.87
C PRO A 119 2.61 18.21 -16.83
N VAL A 120 2.65 19.49 -16.44
CA VAL A 120 1.62 20.09 -15.59
C VAL A 120 0.29 20.06 -16.34
N PRO A 121 -0.84 19.68 -15.69
CA PRO A 121 -2.13 19.57 -16.36
C PRO A 121 -2.57 20.86 -17.04
N ASP A 122 -2.98 20.80 -18.30
CA ASP A 122 -3.55 21.89 -19.08
C ASP A 122 -5.05 22.04 -18.86
N THR A 123 -5.70 20.98 -18.42
CA THR A 123 -7.11 20.96 -18.03
C THR A 123 -7.32 20.07 -16.82
N THR A 124 -8.55 19.91 -16.35
CA THR A 124 -8.86 19.04 -15.24
C THR A 124 -8.96 17.60 -15.74
N TYR A 125 -8.08 16.74 -15.24
CA TYR A 125 -8.09 15.30 -15.51
C TYR A 125 -8.52 14.53 -14.29
N LYS A 126 -9.35 13.49 -14.47
CA LYS A 126 -9.52 12.49 -13.42
C LYS A 126 -8.31 11.58 -13.37
N PHE A 127 -7.92 11.21 -12.16
CA PHE A 127 -6.88 10.23 -11.94
C PHE A 127 -7.35 9.13 -10.98
N ARG A 128 -6.67 8.01 -11.05
CA ARG A 128 -6.81 6.89 -10.12
C ARG A 128 -5.42 6.46 -9.66
N VAL A 129 -5.26 6.39 -8.35
CA VAL A 129 -4.04 5.88 -7.72
C VAL A 129 -4.33 4.50 -7.16
N HIS A 130 -3.46 3.55 -7.47
CA HIS A 130 -3.42 2.22 -6.86
C HIS A 130 -2.27 2.19 -5.86
N PHE A 131 -2.56 1.84 -4.62
CA PHE A 131 -1.60 1.92 -3.53
C PHE A 131 -1.84 0.84 -2.48
N ASN A 132 -0.82 0.59 -1.66
CA ASN A 132 -0.95 -0.19 -0.45
C ASN A 132 -1.03 0.78 0.73
N VAL A 133 -1.96 0.53 1.65
CA VAL A 133 -2.02 1.22 2.95
C VAL A 133 -1.33 0.40 4.01
N ALA A 134 -0.90 1.06 5.07
CA ALA A 134 -0.58 0.35 6.31
C ALA A 134 -1.86 -0.34 6.81
N PRO A 135 -1.80 -1.63 7.16
CA PRO A 135 -2.97 -2.32 7.68
C PRO A 135 -3.49 -1.62 8.94
N ALA A 136 -4.81 -1.58 9.08
CA ALA A 136 -5.42 -1.08 10.29
C ALA A 136 -4.98 -1.93 11.48
N LEU A 137 -4.48 -1.29 12.53
CA LEU A 137 -4.07 -1.95 13.76
C LEU A 137 -5.31 -2.33 14.59
N LEU A 138 -5.15 -3.39 15.38
CA LEU A 138 -6.14 -3.80 16.35
C LEU A 138 -6.05 -2.84 17.55
N GLU A 139 -7.10 -2.07 17.77
CA GLU A 139 -7.22 -1.14 18.87
C GLU A 139 -8.53 -1.40 19.62
N GLY A 140 -8.46 -1.62 20.92
CA GLY A 140 -9.62 -1.91 21.75
C GLY A 140 -10.42 -3.12 21.26
N ASP A 141 -11.74 -2.98 21.17
CA ASP A 141 -12.67 -4.03 20.74
C ASP A 141 -12.83 -4.14 19.22
N ASN A 142 -12.04 -3.41 18.44
CA ASN A 142 -12.12 -3.43 17.00
C ASN A 142 -11.51 -4.73 16.43
N THR A 143 -11.97 -5.10 15.24
CA THR A 143 -11.40 -6.22 14.48
C THR A 143 -10.63 -5.69 13.28
N ASN A 144 -9.56 -6.39 12.90
CA ASN A 144 -8.83 -6.11 11.69
C ASN A 144 -8.72 -7.37 10.82
N TYR A 145 -8.10 -7.24 9.65
CA TYR A 145 -7.94 -8.36 8.71
C TYR A 145 -7.25 -9.57 9.34
N ILE A 146 -6.20 -9.35 10.16
CA ILE A 146 -5.44 -10.42 10.81
C ILE A 146 -6.28 -11.12 11.87
N SER A 147 -6.97 -10.37 12.72
CA SER A 147 -7.78 -10.96 13.79
C SER A 147 -8.91 -11.84 13.25
N LEU A 148 -9.45 -11.50 12.07
CA LEU A 148 -10.52 -12.25 11.42
C LEU A 148 -10.01 -13.44 10.60
N ASN A 149 -8.90 -13.30 9.89
CA ASN A 149 -8.45 -14.30 8.92
C ASN A 149 -7.23 -15.09 9.40
N PHE A 150 -6.52 -14.63 10.42
CA PHE A 150 -5.31 -15.25 10.94
C PHE A 150 -5.22 -15.25 12.47
N PRO A 151 -6.31 -15.60 13.20
CA PRO A 151 -6.36 -15.49 14.67
C PRO A 151 -5.32 -16.36 15.38
N ASN A 152 -5.08 -17.57 14.91
CA ASN A 152 -4.10 -18.49 15.52
C ASN A 152 -2.68 -17.97 15.37
N GLY A 153 -2.33 -17.42 14.21
CA GLY A 153 -1.02 -16.82 13.98
C GLY A 153 -0.80 -15.59 14.85
N LEU A 154 -1.81 -14.74 14.99
CA LEU A 154 -1.76 -13.60 15.90
C LEU A 154 -1.56 -14.05 17.34
N LEU A 155 -2.33 -15.05 17.80
CA LEU A 155 -2.21 -15.60 19.16
C LEU A 155 -0.80 -16.15 19.44
N TYR A 156 -0.26 -16.99 18.55
CA TYR A 156 1.07 -17.58 18.76
C TYR A 156 2.18 -16.53 18.68
N CYS A 157 2.03 -15.52 17.84
CA CYS A 157 2.95 -14.38 17.79
C CYS A 157 2.93 -13.61 19.10
N CYS A 158 1.74 -13.25 19.60
CA CYS A 158 1.61 -12.57 20.90
C CYS A 158 2.18 -13.40 22.05
N LEU A 159 1.96 -14.71 22.07
CA LEU A 159 2.53 -15.59 23.10
C LEU A 159 4.07 -15.64 23.02
N SER A 160 4.65 -15.72 21.84
CA SER A 160 6.10 -15.67 21.64
C SER A 160 6.68 -14.37 22.16
N GLU A 161 6.10 -13.21 21.83
CA GLU A 161 6.53 -11.90 22.31
C GLU A 161 6.36 -11.77 23.84
N ALA A 162 5.23 -12.26 24.40
CA ALA A 162 4.97 -12.22 25.82
C ALA A 162 5.98 -13.07 26.63
N TYR A 163 6.28 -14.29 26.17
CA TYR A 163 7.28 -15.13 26.82
C TYR A 163 8.69 -14.56 26.72
N GLY A 164 9.02 -13.92 25.61
CA GLY A 164 10.27 -13.16 25.46
C GLY A 164 10.36 -11.99 26.46
N PHE A 165 9.29 -11.22 26.62
CA PHE A 165 9.22 -10.12 27.57
C PHE A 165 9.34 -10.57 29.02
N LEU A 166 8.63 -11.63 29.40
CA LEU A 166 8.62 -12.19 30.76
C LEU A 166 9.87 -13.01 31.10
N LYS A 167 10.80 -13.18 30.16
CA LYS A 167 11.97 -14.08 30.33
C LYS A 167 11.51 -15.50 30.75
N GLY A 168 10.42 -15.97 30.14
CA GLY A 168 9.86 -17.27 30.42
C GLY A 168 10.78 -18.44 30.00
N PRO A 169 10.38 -19.70 30.28
CA PRO A 169 11.14 -20.88 29.88
C PRO A 169 11.41 -20.90 28.37
N ILE A 170 12.64 -21.13 27.98
CA ILE A 170 13.08 -21.12 26.58
C ILE A 170 12.36 -22.16 25.73
N ASP A 171 11.99 -23.29 26.33
CA ASP A 171 11.26 -24.37 25.65
C ASP A 171 9.88 -23.91 25.20
N MET A 172 9.17 -23.15 26.03
CA MET A 172 7.85 -22.60 25.72
C MET A 172 7.93 -21.51 24.66
N LEU A 173 8.95 -20.64 24.75
CA LEU A 173 9.19 -19.64 23.71
C LEU A 173 9.46 -20.30 22.36
N THR A 174 10.32 -21.32 22.35
CA THR A 174 10.64 -22.09 21.13
C THR A 174 9.40 -22.79 20.57
N LEU A 175 8.55 -23.34 21.43
CA LEU A 175 7.30 -23.99 21.03
C LEU A 175 6.36 -23.00 20.33
N TYR A 176 6.11 -21.83 20.91
CA TYR A 176 5.22 -20.83 20.33
C TYR A 176 5.80 -20.22 19.06
N GLU A 177 7.09 -19.97 19.01
CA GLU A 177 7.78 -19.50 17.82
C GLU A 177 7.67 -20.52 16.65
N ASN A 178 7.81 -21.80 16.92
CA ASN A 178 7.63 -22.86 15.90
C ASN A 178 6.18 -22.95 15.42
N LYS A 179 5.21 -22.85 16.34
CA LYS A 179 3.78 -22.80 15.97
C LYS A 179 3.47 -21.59 15.12
N TYR A 180 3.98 -20.41 15.49
CA TYR A 180 3.83 -19.20 14.70
C TYR A 180 4.38 -19.39 13.29
N LYS A 181 5.60 -19.88 13.12
CA LYS A 181 6.21 -20.14 11.81
C LYS A 181 5.39 -21.09 10.94
N GLN A 182 4.84 -22.15 11.53
CA GLN A 182 3.96 -23.08 10.81
C GLN A 182 2.68 -22.41 10.32
N GLU A 183 2.04 -21.61 11.17
CA GLU A 183 0.83 -20.87 10.78
C GLU A 183 1.13 -19.81 9.72
N VAL A 184 2.23 -19.05 9.85
CA VAL A 184 2.68 -18.07 8.84
C VAL A 184 2.90 -18.73 7.49
N GLN A 185 3.52 -19.91 7.46
CA GLN A 185 3.76 -20.64 6.21
C GLN A 185 2.44 -21.06 5.53
N LYS A 186 1.48 -21.55 6.31
CA LYS A 186 0.14 -21.91 5.79
C LYS A 186 -0.56 -20.67 5.21
N PHE A 187 -0.57 -19.58 5.96
CA PHE A 187 -1.20 -18.33 5.56
C PHE A 187 -0.52 -17.72 4.34
N ALA A 188 0.82 -17.71 4.28
CA ALA A 188 1.56 -17.25 3.12
C ALA A 188 1.23 -18.06 1.86
N ASN A 189 1.14 -19.38 1.97
CA ASN A 189 0.73 -20.26 0.87
C ASN A 189 -0.70 -19.95 0.38
N GLU A 190 -1.61 -19.67 1.30
CA GLU A 190 -2.98 -19.26 0.98
C GLU A 190 -2.99 -17.91 0.22
N GLN A 191 -2.23 -16.92 0.70
CA GLN A 191 -2.14 -15.61 0.05
C GLN A 191 -1.51 -15.71 -1.35
N VAL A 192 -0.48 -16.53 -1.52
CA VAL A 192 0.14 -16.80 -2.83
C VAL A 192 -0.84 -17.53 -3.74
N GLY A 193 -1.61 -18.49 -3.22
CA GLY A 193 -2.65 -19.19 -3.98
C GLY A 193 -3.73 -18.24 -4.51
N ARG A 194 -4.11 -17.24 -3.73
CA ARG A 194 -5.05 -16.19 -4.17
C ARG A 194 -4.46 -15.33 -5.29
N ARG A 195 -3.15 -15.07 -5.28
CA ARG A 195 -2.45 -14.30 -6.32
C ARG A 195 -2.28 -15.07 -7.62
N ARG A 196 -2.14 -16.38 -7.57
CA ARG A 196 -1.95 -17.22 -8.77
C ARG A 196 -3.15 -17.29 -9.70
N ARG A 197 -4.31 -16.83 -9.27
CA ARG A 197 -5.49 -16.66 -10.15
C ARG A 197 -5.43 -15.41 -11.02
N ASP A 198 -4.41 -14.57 -10.82
CA ASP A 198 -4.17 -13.41 -11.65
C ASP A 198 -3.28 -13.85 -12.83
N ASP A 199 -3.83 -13.88 -14.04
CA ASP A 199 -3.18 -14.36 -15.28
C ASP A 199 -1.87 -13.63 -15.63
N TYR A 200 -1.54 -12.59 -14.86
CA TYR A 200 -0.31 -11.82 -15.03
C TYR A 200 0.87 -12.27 -14.14
N THR A 201 0.68 -13.25 -13.26
CA THR A 201 1.71 -13.61 -12.28
C THR A 201 2.66 -14.72 -12.73
N ASP A 202 2.33 -15.47 -13.76
CA ASP A 202 3.11 -16.67 -14.15
C ASP A 202 4.22 -16.42 -15.17
N GLY A 203 4.53 -15.15 -15.47
CA GLY A 203 5.57 -14.83 -16.45
C GLY A 203 5.27 -15.33 -17.88
N ALA A 204 4.10 -15.89 -18.10
CA ALA A 204 3.65 -16.29 -19.42
C ALA A 204 3.42 -15.05 -20.27
N VAL A 205 4.14 -14.96 -21.38
CA VAL A 205 3.91 -13.94 -22.39
C VAL A 205 2.49 -14.10 -22.89
N ARG A 206 1.63 -13.14 -22.59
CA ARG A 206 0.28 -13.12 -23.13
C ARG A 206 0.35 -12.94 -24.64
N ILE A 207 0.05 -13.97 -25.38
CA ILE A 207 -0.19 -13.83 -26.81
C ILE A 207 -1.49 -13.03 -26.95
N PRO A 208 -1.46 -11.82 -27.52
CA PRO A 208 -2.69 -11.07 -27.74
C PRO A 208 -3.59 -11.92 -28.64
N VAL A 209 -4.71 -12.37 -28.10
CA VAL A 209 -5.75 -12.98 -28.91
C VAL A 209 -6.34 -11.83 -29.71
N ASN A 210 -5.98 -11.75 -30.99
CA ASN A 210 -6.72 -10.91 -31.92
C ASN A 210 -8.13 -11.49 -32.01
N SER A 211 -9.04 -10.98 -31.18
CA SER A 211 -10.44 -11.23 -31.43
C SER A 211 -10.76 -10.53 -32.76
N ALA A 212 -11.07 -11.31 -33.75
CA ALA A 212 -11.70 -10.76 -34.93
C ALA A 212 -12.91 -9.97 -34.44
N ASN A 213 -12.89 -8.68 -34.70
CA ASN A 213 -14.01 -7.81 -34.41
C ASN A 213 -15.27 -8.41 -35.17
N PRO A 214 -16.36 -8.67 -34.47
CA PRO A 214 -17.60 -9.11 -35.17
C PRO A 214 -18.12 -8.03 -36.09
#